data_dbd062034d3984f7665e2285f90fc84c
#
_entry.id   dbd062034d3984f7665e2285f90fc84c
#
_cell.length_a   1.000
_cell.length_b   1.000
_cell.length_c   1.000
_cell.angle_alpha   90.00
_cell.angle_beta   90.00
_cell.angle_gamma   90.00
#
_symmetry.space_group_name_H-M   'P 1'
#
loop_
_entity.id
_entity.type
_entity.pdbx_description
1 polymer ?
#
loop_
_entity_poly.entity_id
_entity_poly.type
_entity_poly.pdbx_seq_one_letter_code
_entity_poly.pdbx_strand_id
1 'polypeptide(L)'
;MTEQYHFETSNMEFGNIPRRVRAVSAKRFAQNEARKHREIEINRRTATQLRTMIAGLEREITNLDVSISSELALASVREPSHFAFSNLARTMQARRENLQATIAALSDRLALAELIHDHPV
;
A
#
# COMPACT_ATOMS: atom_id res chain seq x y z
N MET A 1 54.11 -26.02 -5.98
CA MET A 1 53.16 -27.10 -5.68
C MET A 1 51.89 -26.61 -5.01
N THR A 2 51.99 -25.86 -3.97
CA THR A 2 50.83 -25.30 -3.28
C THR A 2 50.00 -24.34 -4.13
N GLU A 3 50.64 -23.54 -4.96
CA GLU A 3 49.97 -22.60 -5.85
C GLU A 3 49.14 -23.30 -6.92
N GLN A 4 49.67 -24.33 -7.51
CA GLN A 4 49.03 -25.15 -8.52
C GLN A 4 47.78 -25.84 -7.97
N TYR A 5 47.90 -26.29 -6.73
CA TYR A 5 46.82 -26.95 -6.00
C TYR A 5 45.65 -26.00 -5.73
N HIS A 6 45.95 -24.78 -5.29
CA HIS A 6 44.94 -23.76 -5.07
C HIS A 6 44.23 -23.32 -6.36
N PHE A 7 44.97 -23.18 -7.40
CA PHE A 7 44.43 -22.82 -8.73
C PHE A 7 43.44 -23.87 -9.23
N GLU A 8 43.80 -25.14 -9.14
CA GLU A 8 42.95 -26.24 -9.57
C GLU A 8 41.67 -26.31 -8.71
N THR A 9 41.77 -26.10 -7.43
CA THR A 9 40.62 -26.09 -6.52
C THR A 9 39.64 -24.98 -6.90
N SER A 10 40.15 -23.81 -7.17
CA SER A 10 39.33 -22.66 -7.57
C SER A 10 38.57 -22.91 -8.88
N ASN A 11 39.24 -23.51 -9.88
CA ASN A 11 38.58 -23.87 -11.13
C ASN A 11 37.58 -25.02 -10.97
N MET A 12 37.86 -25.94 -10.05
CA MET A 12 36.98 -27.08 -9.79
C MET A 12 35.65 -26.66 -9.17
N GLU A 13 35.62 -25.58 -8.40
CA GLU A 13 34.37 -25.08 -7.82
C GLU A 13 33.33 -24.74 -8.87
N PHE A 14 33.74 -24.23 -10.00
CA PHE A 14 32.82 -23.87 -11.08
C PHE A 14 32.64 -24.96 -12.13
N GLY A 15 33.69 -25.78 -12.37
CA GLY A 15 33.68 -26.79 -13.40
C GLY A 15 33.07 -28.13 -12.99
N ASN A 16 33.13 -28.47 -11.72
CA ASN A 16 32.80 -29.82 -11.21
C ASN A 16 31.54 -29.89 -10.37
N ILE A 17 30.68 -28.89 -10.42
CA ILE A 17 29.38 -28.95 -9.76
C ILE A 17 28.52 -30.00 -10.49
N PRO A 18 28.00 -31.03 -9.80
CA PRO A 18 27.19 -32.05 -10.44
C PRO A 18 25.97 -31.44 -11.15
N ARG A 19 25.57 -32.02 -12.28
CA ARG A 19 24.37 -31.57 -12.99
C ARG A 19 23.14 -31.47 -12.11
N ARG A 20 22.97 -32.41 -11.20
CA ARG A 20 21.85 -32.45 -10.25
C ARG A 20 21.85 -31.20 -9.36
N VAL A 21 23.01 -30.80 -8.83
CA VAL A 21 23.11 -29.61 -7.98
C VAL A 21 22.89 -28.34 -8.77
N ARG A 22 23.42 -28.25 -9.99
CA ARG A 22 23.20 -27.11 -10.88
C ARG A 22 21.73 -26.96 -11.27
N ALA A 23 21.06 -28.06 -11.56
CA ALA A 23 19.64 -28.06 -11.90
C ALA A 23 18.78 -27.61 -10.71
N VAL A 24 19.11 -28.07 -9.49
CA VAL A 24 18.41 -27.66 -8.27
C VAL A 24 18.64 -26.18 -7.98
N SER A 25 19.87 -25.69 -8.13
CA SER A 25 20.19 -24.26 -7.94
C SER A 25 19.48 -23.38 -8.95
N ALA A 26 19.44 -23.76 -10.22
CA ALA A 26 18.71 -23.04 -11.26
C ALA A 26 17.22 -23.01 -10.99
N LYS A 27 16.66 -24.13 -10.52
CA LYS A 27 15.26 -24.24 -10.16
C LYS A 27 14.91 -23.33 -8.98
N ARG A 28 15.76 -23.30 -7.94
CA ARG A 28 15.59 -22.41 -6.80
C ARG A 28 15.63 -20.96 -7.21
N PHE A 29 16.57 -20.59 -8.06
CA PHE A 29 16.67 -19.24 -8.58
C PHE A 29 15.40 -18.85 -9.34
N ALA A 30 14.92 -19.70 -10.23
CA ALA A 30 13.69 -19.45 -10.97
C ALA A 30 12.47 -19.32 -10.06
N GLN A 31 12.38 -20.17 -9.03
CA GLN A 31 11.31 -20.11 -8.06
C GLN A 31 11.35 -18.82 -7.24
N ASN A 32 12.54 -18.38 -6.83
CA ASN A 32 12.73 -17.13 -6.10
C ASN A 32 12.34 -15.92 -6.95
N GLU A 33 12.74 -15.91 -8.22
CA GLU A 33 12.36 -14.85 -9.16
C GLU A 33 10.85 -14.81 -9.38
N ALA A 34 10.22 -15.97 -9.56
CA ALA A 34 8.77 -16.07 -9.72
C ALA A 34 8.04 -15.55 -8.48
N ARG A 35 8.55 -15.87 -7.28
CA ARG A 35 7.99 -15.38 -6.02
C ARG A 35 8.10 -13.87 -5.90
N LYS A 36 9.25 -13.29 -6.24
CA LYS A 36 9.46 -11.84 -6.25
C LYS A 36 8.48 -11.15 -7.19
N HIS A 37 8.29 -11.69 -8.39
CA HIS A 37 7.33 -11.14 -9.34
C HIS A 37 5.90 -11.17 -8.80
N ARG A 38 5.52 -12.27 -8.13
CA ARG A 38 4.19 -12.36 -7.51
C ARG A 38 4.02 -11.36 -6.38
N GLU A 39 5.04 -11.17 -5.55
CA GLU A 39 5.01 -10.18 -4.46
C GLU A 39 4.87 -8.77 -4.98
N ILE A 40 5.62 -8.41 -6.03
CA ILE A 40 5.52 -7.10 -6.68
C ILE A 40 4.10 -6.90 -7.23
N GLU A 41 3.53 -7.90 -7.89
CA GLU A 41 2.19 -7.81 -8.47
C GLU A 41 1.11 -7.67 -7.39
N ILE A 42 1.23 -8.41 -6.29
CA ILE A 42 0.31 -8.32 -5.15
C ILE A 42 0.38 -6.91 -4.55
N ASN A 43 1.58 -6.37 -4.35
CA ASN A 43 1.76 -5.03 -3.80
C ASN A 43 1.22 -3.95 -4.73
N ARG A 44 1.37 -4.13 -6.04
CA ARG A 44 0.82 -3.22 -7.05
C ARG A 44 -0.70 -3.19 -6.99
N ARG A 45 -1.34 -4.36 -6.87
CA ARG A 45 -2.80 -4.46 -6.75
C ARG A 45 -3.29 -3.83 -5.46
N THR A 46 -2.59 -4.08 -4.36
CA THR A 46 -2.90 -3.48 -3.07
C THR A 46 -2.81 -1.97 -3.14
N ALA A 47 -1.75 -1.42 -3.73
CA ALA A 47 -1.60 0.02 -3.91
C ALA A 47 -2.75 0.62 -4.73
N THR A 48 -3.14 -0.04 -5.82
CA THR A 48 -4.27 0.40 -6.66
C THR A 48 -5.57 0.41 -5.88
N GLN A 49 -5.84 -0.65 -5.10
CA GLN A 49 -7.04 -0.73 -4.27
C GLN A 49 -7.05 0.38 -3.21
N LEU A 50 -5.92 0.62 -2.56
CA LEU A 50 -5.82 1.67 -1.54
C LEU A 50 -6.06 3.06 -2.14
N ARG A 51 -5.50 3.36 -3.31
CA ARG A 51 -5.76 4.63 -4.01
C ARG A 51 -7.24 4.80 -4.34
N THR A 52 -7.89 3.75 -4.79
CA THR A 52 -9.32 3.78 -5.11
C THR A 52 -10.17 4.03 -3.86
N MET A 53 -9.82 3.38 -2.76
CA MET A 53 -10.52 3.58 -1.47
C MET A 53 -10.33 5.00 -0.96
N ILE A 54 -9.10 5.52 -1.00
CA ILE A 54 -8.79 6.88 -0.58
C ILE A 54 -9.58 7.89 -1.41
N ALA A 55 -9.59 7.73 -2.74
CA ALA A 55 -10.35 8.62 -3.62
C ALA A 55 -11.84 8.61 -3.31
N GLY A 56 -12.40 7.43 -3.00
CA GLY A 56 -13.80 7.31 -2.59
C GLY A 56 -14.11 8.04 -1.29
N LEU A 57 -13.22 7.90 -0.30
CA LEU A 57 -13.38 8.57 0.99
C LEU A 57 -13.20 10.09 0.87
N GLU A 58 -12.30 10.55 0.02
CA GLU A 58 -12.13 11.97 -0.27
C GLU A 58 -13.38 12.58 -0.89
N ARG A 59 -14.05 11.84 -1.79
CA ARG A 59 -15.35 12.28 -2.35
C ARG A 59 -16.42 12.36 -1.27
N GLU A 60 -16.45 11.41 -0.33
CA GLU A 60 -17.39 11.49 0.80
C GLU A 60 -17.15 12.72 1.65
N ILE A 61 -15.89 13.07 1.92
CA ILE A 61 -15.53 14.29 2.66
C ILE A 61 -16.02 15.53 1.92
N THR A 62 -15.81 15.59 0.61
CA THR A 62 -16.29 16.70 -0.21
C THR A 62 -17.82 16.82 -0.12
N ASN A 63 -18.54 15.71 -0.16
CA ASN A 63 -20.00 15.69 -0.02
C ASN A 63 -20.44 16.15 1.37
N LEU A 64 -19.72 15.72 2.41
CA LEU A 64 -19.99 16.17 3.78
C LEU A 64 -19.75 17.68 3.94
N ASP A 65 -18.67 18.20 3.36
CA ASP A 65 -18.37 19.64 3.38
C ASP A 65 -19.50 20.45 2.74
N VAL A 66 -20.02 19.99 1.61
CA VAL A 66 -21.18 20.63 0.97
C VAL A 66 -22.41 20.56 1.86
N SER A 67 -22.67 19.41 2.46
CA SER A 67 -23.81 19.23 3.38
C SER A 67 -23.70 20.11 4.62
N ILE A 68 -22.53 20.18 5.22
CA ILE A 68 -22.26 21.04 6.40
C ILE A 68 -22.49 22.51 6.02
N SER A 69 -21.94 22.94 4.87
CA SER A 69 -22.11 24.31 4.39
C SER A 69 -23.57 24.65 4.13
N SER A 70 -24.32 23.70 3.56
CA SER A 70 -25.77 23.88 3.30
C SER A 70 -26.55 24.02 4.59
N GLU A 71 -26.25 23.19 5.59
CA GLU A 71 -26.91 23.24 6.89
C GLU A 71 -26.55 24.54 7.63
N LEU A 72 -25.31 25.01 7.56
CA LEU A 72 -24.90 26.29 8.11
C LEU A 72 -25.66 27.45 7.49
N ALA A 73 -25.86 27.41 6.17
CA ALA A 73 -26.63 28.43 5.48
C ALA A 73 -28.10 28.43 5.90
N LEU A 74 -28.69 27.23 6.09
CA LEU A 74 -30.07 27.09 6.57
C LEU A 74 -30.24 27.58 8.00
N ALA A 75 -29.24 27.34 8.86
CA ALA A 75 -29.27 27.77 10.26
C ALA A 75 -29.33 29.28 10.41
N SER A 76 -28.70 30.04 9.52
CA SER A 76 -28.76 31.50 9.54
C SER A 76 -30.16 32.04 9.26
N VAL A 77 -31.03 31.21 8.70
CA VAL A 77 -32.41 31.57 8.31
C VAL A 77 -33.45 31.02 9.28
N ARG A 78 -33.15 29.94 10.04
CA ARG A 78 -34.10 29.21 10.88
C ARG A 78 -33.63 29.08 12.33
N GLU A 79 -33.86 30.11 13.12
CA GLU A 79 -33.51 30.09 14.53
C GLU A 79 -34.21 28.99 15.36
N PRO A 80 -35.51 28.65 15.16
CA PRO A 80 -36.18 27.63 15.98
C PRO A 80 -35.61 26.22 15.83
N SER A 81 -34.91 25.90 14.76
CA SER A 81 -34.29 24.60 14.51
C SER A 81 -32.81 24.56 14.88
N HIS A 82 -32.32 25.59 15.55
CA HIS A 82 -30.90 25.73 15.87
C HIS A 82 -30.34 24.54 16.65
N PHE A 83 -31.09 23.98 17.58
CA PHE A 83 -30.65 22.84 18.38
C PHE A 83 -30.50 21.55 17.55
N ALA A 84 -31.50 21.23 16.73
CA ALA A 84 -31.46 20.08 15.84
C ALA A 84 -30.35 20.21 14.79
N PHE A 85 -30.16 21.41 14.26
CA PHE A 85 -29.09 21.74 13.35
C PHE A 85 -27.72 21.50 13.96
N SER A 86 -27.49 21.97 15.21
CA SER A 86 -26.23 21.79 15.92
C SER A 86 -25.85 20.30 16.07
N ASN A 87 -26.84 19.45 16.35
CA ASN A 87 -26.63 18.00 16.45
C ASN A 87 -26.26 17.39 15.10
N LEU A 88 -26.98 17.77 14.06
CA LEU A 88 -26.69 17.27 12.69
C LEU A 88 -25.31 17.70 12.22
N ALA A 89 -24.97 18.97 12.40
CA ALA A 89 -23.66 19.49 12.03
C ALA A 89 -22.53 18.78 12.79
N ARG A 90 -22.70 18.54 14.09
CA ARG A 90 -21.74 17.82 14.91
C ARG A 90 -21.55 16.39 14.42
N THR A 91 -22.65 15.70 14.07
CA THR A 91 -22.60 14.33 13.56
C THR A 91 -21.84 14.29 12.24
N MET A 92 -22.10 15.22 11.32
CA MET A 92 -21.40 15.30 10.05
C MET A 92 -19.93 15.63 10.22
N GLN A 93 -19.58 16.53 11.14
CA GLN A 93 -18.20 16.86 11.45
C GLN A 93 -17.45 15.67 12.04
N ALA A 94 -18.07 14.94 12.97
CA ALA A 94 -17.49 13.74 13.55
C ALA A 94 -17.22 12.68 12.47
N ARG A 95 -18.17 12.48 11.56
CA ARG A 95 -18.00 11.57 10.41
C ARG A 95 -16.86 12.02 9.52
N ARG A 96 -16.75 13.31 9.23
CA ARG A 96 -15.68 13.89 8.44
C ARG A 96 -14.32 13.61 9.08
N GLU A 97 -14.19 13.83 10.38
CA GLU A 97 -12.96 13.55 11.13
C GLU A 97 -12.58 12.07 11.09
N ASN A 98 -13.57 11.18 11.25
CA ASN A 98 -13.35 9.74 11.15
C ASN A 98 -12.87 9.33 9.76
N LEU A 99 -13.45 9.91 8.70
CA LEU A 99 -13.02 9.65 7.33
C LEU A 99 -11.59 10.16 7.09
N GLN A 100 -11.25 11.33 7.62
CA GLN A 100 -9.89 11.86 7.54
C GLN A 100 -8.87 10.94 8.22
N ALA A 101 -9.21 10.43 9.40
CA ALA A 101 -8.35 9.47 10.13
C ALA A 101 -8.17 8.18 9.32
N THR A 102 -9.24 7.68 8.71
CA THR A 102 -9.19 6.50 7.86
C THR A 102 -8.31 6.74 6.64
N ILE A 103 -8.44 7.89 5.98
CA ILE A 103 -7.61 8.27 4.84
C ILE A 103 -6.13 8.31 5.26
N ALA A 104 -5.82 8.90 6.41
CA ALA A 104 -4.44 8.95 6.91
C ALA A 104 -3.87 7.54 7.11
N ALA A 105 -4.63 6.63 7.72
CA ALA A 105 -4.21 5.25 7.92
C ALA A 105 -4.01 4.52 6.59
N LEU A 106 -4.91 4.70 5.63
CA LEU A 106 -4.79 4.08 4.31
C LEU A 106 -3.63 4.67 3.52
N SER A 107 -3.37 5.97 3.66
CA SER A 107 -2.23 6.64 3.02
C SER A 107 -0.90 6.10 3.53
N ASP A 108 -0.79 5.80 4.82
CA ASP A 108 0.40 5.18 5.40
C ASP A 108 0.60 3.77 4.83
N ARG A 109 -0.48 3.00 4.70
CA ARG A 109 -0.42 1.66 4.09
C ARG A 109 -0.05 1.73 2.62
N LEU A 110 -0.57 2.72 1.90
CA LEU A 110 -0.24 2.96 0.50
C LEU A 110 1.25 3.27 0.34
N ALA A 111 1.79 4.14 1.19
CA ALA A 111 3.21 4.48 1.17
C ALA A 111 4.09 3.25 1.37
N LEU A 112 3.70 2.34 2.29
CA LEU A 112 4.40 1.08 2.50
C LEU A 112 4.33 0.18 1.27
N ALA A 113 3.17 0.03 0.66
CA ALA A 113 2.99 -0.80 -0.53
C ALA A 113 3.80 -0.27 -1.72
N GLU A 114 3.85 1.05 -1.89
CA GLU A 114 4.64 1.69 -2.94
C GLU A 114 6.13 1.53 -2.70
N LEU A 115 6.57 1.62 -1.44
CA LEU A 115 7.96 1.43 -1.07
C LEU A 115 8.43 0.01 -1.40
N ILE A 116 7.63 -1.00 -1.07
CA ILE A 116 7.93 -2.41 -1.38
C ILE A 116 7.93 -2.65 -2.88
N HIS A 117 7.04 -2.01 -3.61
CA HIS A 117 6.95 -2.11 -5.06
C HIS A 117 8.16 -1.49 -5.75
N ASP A 118 8.61 -0.31 -5.28
CA ASP A 118 9.73 0.42 -5.88
C ASP A 118 11.08 -0.19 -5.48
N HIS A 119 11.17 -0.82 -4.31
CA HIS A 119 12.40 -1.41 -3.79
C HIS A 119 12.15 -2.86 -3.35
N PRO A 120 11.87 -3.78 -4.27
CA PRO A 120 11.67 -5.18 -3.93
C PRO A 120 12.97 -5.78 -3.41
N VAL A 121 12.89 -6.42 -2.27
CA VAL A 121 14.03 -7.10 -1.63
C VAL A 121 14.19 -8.51 -2.18
#